data_9503ea3595d2954f90139983293e0981
#
_entry.id   9503ea3595d2954f90139983293e0981
#
_cell.length_a   1.000
_cell.length_b   1.000
_cell.length_c   1.000
_cell.angle_alpha   90.00
_cell.angle_beta   90.00
_cell.angle_gamma   90.00
#
_symmetry.space_group_name_H-M   'P 1'
#
loop_
_entity.id
_entity.type
_entity.pdbx_description
1 polymer ?
#
loop_
_entity_poly.entity_id
_entity_poly.type
_entity_poly.pdbx_seq_one_letter_code
_entity_poly.pdbx_strand_id
1 'polypeptide(L)'
;MNYRKIVSAVALLWCTAGFAAGSEPAACVRPMMGTGAAGCVVPVAAAPFGMVQLGPDTYFTASGYHYDHPLIYGFSHTHKSGGGGTDYQDIMFFPVTDAVWTQQQVCPDRVGSRYSHEQEFIEPGYYRIRLDSDVDAELTATARCGMHRYTYPEGAMRQLIIDLKHGCEHSTTIFADEDFDTVKISRLEWVDDRTVRGY
;
A
#
# COMPACT_ATOMS: atom_id res chain seq x y z
N MET A 1 29.29 81.42 10.99
CA MET A 1 27.93 80.89 11.14
C MET A 1 27.96 79.44 10.68
N ASN A 2 28.05 78.55 11.66
CA ASN A 2 28.32 77.08 11.42
C ASN A 2 27.04 76.33 11.18
N TYR A 3 26.85 75.79 10.02
CA TYR A 3 25.77 74.85 9.77
C TYR A 3 26.24 73.40 10.09
N ARG A 4 25.76 72.90 11.21
CA ARG A 4 25.90 71.50 11.57
C ARG A 4 25.05 70.65 10.62
N LYS A 5 25.70 69.85 9.81
CA LYS A 5 25.02 68.80 9.04
C LYS A 5 24.57 67.70 9.97
N ILE A 6 23.26 67.57 10.12
CA ILE A 6 22.63 66.45 10.78
C ILE A 6 22.56 65.30 9.75
N VAL A 7 23.39 64.31 9.94
CA VAL A 7 23.29 63.09 9.16
C VAL A 7 22.28 62.19 9.88
N SER A 8 21.07 62.12 9.33
CA SER A 8 20.07 61.15 9.78
C SER A 8 20.44 59.78 9.21
N ALA A 9 20.93 58.89 10.09
CA ALA A 9 21.09 57.50 9.74
C ALA A 9 19.71 56.83 9.78
N VAL A 10 19.15 56.59 8.60
CA VAL A 10 17.99 55.72 8.46
C VAL A 10 18.46 54.27 8.56
N ALA A 11 18.28 53.69 9.74
CA ALA A 11 18.47 52.26 9.90
C ALA A 11 17.31 51.54 9.20
N LEU A 12 17.57 50.98 8.00
CA LEU A 12 16.67 50.00 7.41
C LEU A 12 16.72 48.74 8.27
N LEU A 13 15.74 48.59 9.14
CA LEU A 13 15.44 47.25 9.69
C LEU A 13 14.91 46.38 8.54
N TRP A 14 15.76 45.55 7.99
CA TRP A 14 15.33 44.41 7.23
C TRP A 14 14.71 43.42 8.26
N CYS A 15 13.39 43.44 8.37
CA CYS A 15 12.67 42.31 8.87
C CYS A 15 12.89 41.16 7.89
N THR A 16 13.91 40.38 8.15
CA THR A 16 13.92 39.00 7.61
C THR A 16 12.78 38.28 8.29
N ALA A 17 11.60 38.33 7.69
CA ALA A 17 10.58 37.34 7.98
C ALA A 17 11.24 36.00 7.67
N GLY A 18 11.75 35.33 8.70
CA GLY A 18 12.12 33.95 8.61
C GLY A 18 10.85 33.22 8.21
N PHE A 19 10.74 32.88 6.92
CA PHE A 19 9.83 31.81 6.54
C PHE A 19 10.31 30.61 7.36
N ALA A 20 9.57 30.28 8.43
CA ALA A 20 9.65 28.97 8.99
C ALA A 20 9.48 28.05 7.77
N ALA A 21 10.50 27.25 7.47
CA ALA A 21 10.39 26.20 6.45
C ALA A 21 9.20 25.36 6.89
N GLY A 22 8.03 25.64 6.32
CA GLY A 22 6.83 24.89 6.59
C GLY A 22 7.18 23.45 6.24
N SER A 23 6.98 22.53 7.16
CA SER A 23 7.10 21.12 6.84
C SER A 23 6.25 20.87 5.60
N GLU A 24 6.83 20.19 4.59
CA GLU A 24 6.08 19.77 3.40
C GLU A 24 4.75 19.18 3.85
N PRO A 25 3.61 19.57 3.31
CA PRO A 25 2.30 19.07 3.75
C PRO A 25 2.22 17.54 3.80
N ALA A 26 2.90 16.88 2.85
CA ALA A 26 3.00 15.42 2.81
C ALA A 26 3.67 14.83 4.08
N ALA A 27 4.64 15.53 4.66
CA ALA A 27 5.30 15.08 5.90
C ALA A 27 4.39 15.15 7.13
N CYS A 28 3.26 15.83 7.04
CA CYS A 28 2.26 15.90 8.11
C CYS A 28 1.26 14.75 8.07
N VAL A 29 1.19 14.03 6.97
CA VAL A 29 0.29 12.87 6.81
C VAL A 29 0.76 11.72 7.71
N ARG A 30 -0.19 11.05 8.31
CA ARG A 30 0.02 9.86 9.15
C ARG A 30 -0.78 8.68 8.59
N PRO A 31 -0.28 7.97 7.57
CA PRO A 31 -1.07 6.98 6.85
C PRO A 31 -1.50 5.78 7.71
N MET A 32 -0.78 5.50 8.80
CA MET A 32 -1.15 4.43 9.74
C MET A 32 -2.29 4.81 10.70
N MET A 33 -2.75 6.07 10.67
CA MET A 33 -3.85 6.51 11.54
C MET A 33 -5.15 5.86 11.11
N GLY A 34 -5.82 5.15 12.02
CA GLY A 34 -7.08 4.45 11.76
C GLY A 34 -6.92 3.05 11.18
N THR A 35 -5.71 2.49 11.13
CA THR A 35 -5.47 1.12 10.63
C THR A 35 -5.75 0.05 11.69
N GLY A 36 -5.91 0.43 12.96
CA GLY A 36 -6.24 -0.47 14.07
C GLY A 36 -7.65 -0.25 14.62
N ALA A 37 -8.04 -1.09 15.55
CA ALA A 37 -9.37 -1.10 16.19
C ALA A 37 -10.50 -1.10 15.14
N ALA A 38 -11.45 -0.18 15.22
CA ALA A 38 -12.57 -0.06 14.27
C ALA A 38 -12.35 1.01 13.19
N GLY A 39 -11.11 1.43 12.93
CA GLY A 39 -10.83 2.56 12.04
C GLY A 39 -10.95 2.26 10.56
N CYS A 40 -10.81 1.01 10.14
CA CYS A 40 -11.01 0.53 8.76
C CYS A 40 -10.18 1.26 7.70
N VAL A 41 -9.02 1.79 8.06
CA VAL A 41 -8.11 2.47 7.12
C VAL A 41 -7.04 1.49 6.65
N VAL A 42 -6.71 1.55 5.38
CA VAL A 42 -5.63 0.75 4.77
C VAL A 42 -4.43 1.63 4.45
N PRO A 43 -3.21 1.21 4.79
CA PRO A 43 -1.99 1.95 4.49
C PRO A 43 -1.59 1.73 3.02
N VAL A 44 -2.23 2.44 2.10
CA VAL A 44 -2.05 2.25 0.66
C VAL A 44 -1.09 3.24 0.03
N ALA A 45 -0.32 2.76 -0.95
CA ALA A 45 0.35 3.60 -1.93
C ALA A 45 -0.69 4.01 -2.99
N ALA A 46 -1.09 5.27 -3.00
CA ALA A 46 -2.08 5.79 -3.92
C ALA A 46 -1.71 7.19 -4.41
N ALA A 47 -2.01 7.49 -5.66
CA ALA A 47 -2.02 8.86 -6.15
C ALA A 47 -3.28 9.59 -5.65
N PRO A 48 -3.26 10.91 -5.48
CA PRO A 48 -4.47 11.66 -5.13
C PRO A 48 -5.61 11.35 -6.11
N PHE A 49 -6.76 10.92 -5.55
CA PHE A 49 -7.95 10.50 -6.31
C PHE A 49 -7.70 9.39 -7.33
N GLY A 50 -6.65 8.59 -7.13
CA GLY A 50 -6.34 7.44 -7.98
C GLY A 50 -7.33 6.30 -7.78
N MET A 51 -7.57 5.54 -8.86
CA MET A 51 -8.34 4.29 -8.81
C MET A 51 -7.54 3.19 -8.10
N VAL A 52 -6.24 3.12 -8.36
CA VAL A 52 -5.34 2.16 -7.74
C VAL A 52 -5.00 2.61 -6.32
N GLN A 53 -5.29 1.73 -5.38
CA GLN A 53 -4.97 1.86 -3.96
C GLN A 53 -4.19 0.61 -3.56
N LEU A 54 -2.90 0.61 -3.92
CA LEU A 54 -2.03 -0.55 -3.77
C LEU A 54 -1.52 -0.65 -2.33
N GLY A 55 -1.82 -1.75 -1.67
CA GLY A 55 -1.47 -1.91 -0.26
C GLY A 55 -1.45 -3.36 0.22
N PRO A 56 -1.05 -3.56 1.48
CA PRO A 56 -1.02 -4.86 2.11
C PRO A 56 -2.43 -5.34 2.48
N ASP A 57 -2.63 -6.64 2.37
CA ASP A 57 -3.81 -7.34 2.83
C ASP A 57 -3.49 -8.16 4.08
N THR A 58 -4.22 -7.91 5.15
CA THR A 58 -4.28 -8.76 6.33
C THR A 58 -5.64 -9.43 6.42
N TYR A 59 -5.70 -10.62 6.94
CA TYR A 59 -6.87 -11.47 6.83
C TYR A 59 -8.09 -11.00 7.67
N PHE A 60 -9.32 -11.15 7.13
CA PHE A 60 -10.62 -10.93 7.79
C PHE A 60 -10.88 -9.55 8.39
N THR A 61 -10.37 -8.50 7.78
CA THR A 61 -10.72 -7.18 8.28
C THR A 61 -11.54 -6.39 7.27
N ALA A 62 -12.42 -5.57 7.78
CA ALA A 62 -13.04 -4.52 7.00
C ALA A 62 -11.93 -3.68 6.32
N SER A 63 -12.05 -3.47 5.02
CA SER A 63 -11.11 -2.73 4.19
C SER A 63 -9.78 -3.45 3.84
N GLY A 64 -9.50 -4.63 4.38
CA GLY A 64 -8.38 -5.47 3.97
C GLY A 64 -7.12 -5.39 4.82
N TYR A 65 -6.98 -4.42 5.71
CA TYR A 65 -5.82 -4.29 6.60
C TYR A 65 -6.23 -4.02 8.04
N HIS A 66 -5.54 -4.67 8.98
CA HIS A 66 -5.66 -4.37 10.40
C HIS A 66 -4.29 -4.38 11.08
N TYR A 67 -3.98 -3.32 11.80
CA TYR A 67 -2.68 -3.13 12.45
C TYR A 67 -2.24 -4.28 13.37
N ASP A 68 -3.16 -4.83 14.16
CA ASP A 68 -2.83 -5.90 15.12
C ASP A 68 -2.75 -7.29 14.49
N HIS A 69 -2.98 -7.42 13.17
CA HIS A 69 -2.93 -8.71 12.53
C HIS A 69 -1.48 -9.12 12.20
N PRO A 70 -1.05 -10.35 12.58
CA PRO A 70 0.36 -10.74 12.52
C PRO A 70 0.84 -11.20 11.13
N LEU A 71 -0.06 -11.30 10.14
CA LEU A 71 0.24 -11.84 8.82
C LEU A 71 -0.21 -10.88 7.72
N ILE A 72 0.63 -10.75 6.71
CA ILE A 72 0.27 -10.19 5.40
C ILE A 72 0.08 -11.35 4.43
N TYR A 73 -1.07 -11.39 3.76
CA TYR A 73 -1.43 -12.41 2.77
C TYR A 73 -1.05 -12.01 1.35
N GLY A 74 -0.86 -10.74 1.10
CA GLY A 74 -0.43 -10.23 -0.18
C GLY A 74 -0.60 -8.72 -0.29
N PHE A 75 -0.57 -8.26 -1.52
CA PHE A 75 -0.69 -6.84 -1.87
C PHE A 75 -1.66 -6.71 -3.03
N SER A 76 -2.88 -6.23 -2.74
CA SER A 76 -3.90 -6.03 -3.78
C SER A 76 -3.91 -4.61 -4.31
N HIS A 77 -4.52 -4.43 -5.48
CA HIS A 77 -4.52 -3.16 -6.21
C HIS A 77 -5.68 -2.25 -5.85
N THR A 78 -6.70 -2.79 -5.22
CA THR A 78 -7.92 -2.05 -4.87
C THR A 78 -8.28 -2.24 -3.41
N HIS A 79 -8.63 -1.15 -2.73
CA HIS A 79 -9.06 -1.17 -1.34
C HIS A 79 -10.18 -0.16 -1.12
N LYS A 80 -11.02 -0.43 -0.13
CA LYS A 80 -12.07 0.49 0.33
C LYS A 80 -11.67 1.09 1.68
N SER A 81 -10.62 1.90 1.66
CA SER A 81 -10.09 2.53 2.88
C SER A 81 -11.13 3.41 3.56
N GLY A 82 -11.32 3.21 4.87
CA GLY A 82 -12.26 3.95 5.69
C GLY A 82 -13.73 3.54 5.54
N GLY A 83 -14.04 2.58 4.70
CA GLY A 83 -15.42 2.20 4.39
C GLY A 83 -16.02 1.10 5.27
N GLY A 84 -15.19 0.35 5.98
CA GLY A 84 -15.66 -0.72 6.87
C GLY A 84 -16.28 -1.93 6.15
N GLY A 85 -16.12 -2.06 4.85
CA GLY A 85 -16.55 -3.21 4.05
C GLY A 85 -15.38 -4.03 3.55
N THR A 86 -15.62 -5.28 3.24
CA THR A 86 -14.64 -6.22 2.69
C THR A 86 -14.58 -6.20 1.17
N ASP A 87 -15.21 -5.22 0.54
CA ASP A 87 -15.24 -5.08 -0.91
C ASP A 87 -13.86 -4.71 -1.44
N TYR A 88 -13.60 -5.09 -2.68
CA TYR A 88 -12.33 -4.92 -3.41
C TYR A 88 -11.28 -5.95 -3.00
N GLN A 89 -10.04 -5.55 -2.80
CA GLN A 89 -8.88 -6.43 -2.64
C GLN A 89 -8.61 -7.25 -3.90
N ASP A 90 -8.95 -6.68 -5.05
CA ASP A 90 -8.83 -7.38 -6.34
C ASP A 90 -7.38 -7.43 -6.79
N ILE A 91 -7.08 -8.54 -7.47
CA ILE A 91 -5.78 -8.81 -8.11
C ILE A 91 -4.65 -8.69 -7.09
N MET A 92 -4.62 -9.66 -6.17
CA MET A 92 -3.59 -9.75 -5.16
C MET A 92 -2.30 -10.37 -5.72
N PHE A 93 -1.17 -9.82 -5.32
CA PHE A 93 0.16 -10.35 -5.59
C PHE A 93 0.85 -10.75 -4.29
N PHE A 94 1.44 -11.94 -4.25
CA PHE A 94 2.21 -12.39 -3.11
C PHE A 94 3.55 -13.00 -3.52
N PRO A 95 4.69 -12.41 -3.07
CA PRO A 95 6.01 -12.95 -3.33
C PRO A 95 6.29 -14.14 -2.39
N VAL A 96 6.77 -15.25 -2.93
CA VAL A 96 7.14 -16.45 -2.19
C VAL A 96 8.56 -16.89 -2.51
N THR A 97 9.23 -17.48 -1.52
CA THR A 97 10.64 -17.92 -1.60
C THR A 97 10.79 -19.43 -1.67
N ASP A 98 9.71 -20.17 -1.41
CA ASP A 98 9.71 -21.63 -1.31
C ASP A 98 9.28 -22.32 -2.60
N ALA A 99 9.18 -23.65 -2.56
CA ALA A 99 8.83 -24.48 -3.70
C ALA A 99 7.45 -24.15 -4.31
N VAL A 100 7.26 -24.59 -5.54
CA VAL A 100 6.05 -24.35 -6.35
C VAL A 100 4.77 -24.62 -5.56
N TRP A 101 3.98 -23.57 -5.41
CA TRP A 101 2.66 -23.65 -4.78
C TRP A 101 1.63 -24.18 -5.79
N THR A 102 0.83 -25.13 -5.34
CA THR A 102 -0.34 -25.58 -6.11
C THR A 102 -1.55 -24.74 -5.71
N GLN A 103 -2.58 -24.72 -6.54
CA GLN A 103 -3.83 -24.00 -6.26
C GLN A 103 -4.45 -24.39 -4.88
N GLN A 104 -4.27 -25.63 -4.43
CA GLN A 104 -4.73 -26.08 -3.12
C GLN A 104 -3.88 -25.57 -1.96
N GLN A 105 -2.68 -25.09 -2.23
CA GLN A 105 -1.77 -24.50 -1.24
C GLN A 105 -1.93 -23.00 -1.13
N VAL A 106 -2.52 -22.38 -2.16
CA VAL A 106 -2.86 -20.94 -2.18
C VAL A 106 -4.25 -20.77 -1.55
N CYS A 107 -4.42 -21.25 -0.32
CA CYS A 107 -5.57 -20.87 0.50
C CYS A 107 -5.15 -19.74 1.42
N PRO A 108 -6.00 -18.74 1.68
CA PRO A 108 -5.69 -17.63 2.58
C PRO A 108 -5.16 -18.05 3.93
N ASP A 109 -5.65 -19.17 4.46
CA ASP A 109 -5.22 -19.71 5.75
C ASP A 109 -3.81 -20.33 5.75
N ARG A 110 -3.18 -20.45 4.59
CA ARG A 110 -1.90 -21.16 4.42
C ARG A 110 -0.79 -20.33 3.77
N VAL A 111 -1.14 -19.26 3.09
CA VAL A 111 -0.19 -18.38 2.40
C VAL A 111 -0.23 -17.02 3.06
N GLY A 112 0.80 -16.71 3.77
CA GLY A 112 0.96 -15.42 4.41
C GLY A 112 2.34 -15.33 5.03
N SER A 113 2.89 -14.15 5.14
CA SER A 113 4.15 -13.92 5.82
C SER A 113 3.92 -13.11 7.09
N ARG A 114 4.60 -13.50 8.15
CA ARG A 114 4.72 -12.64 9.32
C ARG A 114 5.51 -11.40 8.96
N TYR A 115 5.31 -10.36 9.72
CA TYR A 115 6.02 -9.10 9.59
C TYR A 115 6.09 -8.36 10.92
N SER A 116 6.91 -7.33 10.97
CA SER A 116 6.97 -6.40 12.10
C SER A 116 6.74 -4.97 11.63
N HIS A 117 5.97 -4.19 12.39
CA HIS A 117 5.79 -2.77 12.12
C HIS A 117 7.08 -1.96 12.17
N GLU A 118 8.12 -2.47 12.82
CA GLU A 118 9.47 -1.87 12.77
C GLU A 118 10.11 -1.96 11.38
N GLN A 119 9.63 -2.90 10.56
CA GLN A 119 10.05 -3.11 9.17
C GLN A 119 9.07 -2.54 8.15
N GLU A 120 8.00 -1.90 8.63
CA GLU A 120 6.96 -1.30 7.82
C GLU A 120 7.18 0.21 7.70
N PHE A 121 7.16 0.70 6.48
CA PHE A 121 7.33 2.11 6.18
C PHE A 121 6.25 2.57 5.19
N ILE A 122 5.63 3.71 5.48
CA ILE A 122 4.64 4.29 4.61
C ILE A 122 4.72 5.82 4.60
N GLU A 123 4.59 6.37 3.42
CA GLU A 123 4.39 7.79 3.15
C GLU A 123 3.39 7.97 2.01
N PRO A 124 2.84 9.16 1.76
CA PRO A 124 1.92 9.38 0.66
C PRO A 124 2.47 8.90 -0.69
N GLY A 125 1.79 7.93 -1.29
CA GLY A 125 2.16 7.35 -2.59
C GLY A 125 3.23 6.25 -2.55
N TYR A 126 3.71 5.87 -1.38
CA TYR A 126 4.71 4.82 -1.26
C TYR A 126 4.49 3.97 0.01
N TYR A 127 4.62 2.66 -0.14
CA TYR A 127 4.60 1.68 0.94
C TYR A 127 5.78 0.72 0.81
N ARG A 128 6.37 0.34 1.92
CA ARG A 128 7.43 -0.67 1.97
C ARG A 128 7.28 -1.54 3.21
N ILE A 129 7.57 -2.82 3.06
CA ILE A 129 7.65 -3.79 4.16
C ILE A 129 8.72 -4.83 3.87
N ARG A 130 9.41 -5.26 4.93
CA ARG A 130 10.21 -6.48 4.90
C ARG A 130 9.44 -7.60 5.57
N LEU A 131 9.18 -8.65 4.81
CA LEU A 131 8.52 -9.85 5.29
C LEU A 131 9.51 -10.77 6.05
N ASP A 132 9.01 -11.61 6.94
CA ASP A 132 9.84 -12.61 7.65
C ASP A 132 10.47 -13.65 6.70
N SER A 133 9.99 -13.74 5.47
CA SER A 133 10.61 -14.50 4.37
C SER A 133 11.86 -13.81 3.78
N ASP A 134 12.30 -12.70 4.38
CA ASP A 134 13.39 -11.85 3.90
C ASP A 134 13.14 -11.19 2.52
N VAL A 135 11.91 -11.16 2.07
CA VAL A 135 11.53 -10.39 0.88
C VAL A 135 11.23 -8.95 1.26
N ASP A 136 11.90 -8.00 0.63
CA ASP A 136 11.50 -6.59 0.67
C ASP A 136 10.44 -6.35 -0.41
N ALA A 137 9.26 -5.87 -0.01
CA ALA A 137 8.19 -5.45 -0.90
C ALA A 137 8.05 -3.94 -0.88
N GLU A 138 8.12 -3.32 -2.05
CA GLU A 138 7.95 -1.88 -2.24
C GLU A 138 6.84 -1.63 -3.26
N LEU A 139 5.96 -0.72 -2.92
CA LEU A 139 4.74 -0.43 -3.68
C LEU A 139 4.64 1.06 -3.95
N THR A 140 4.25 1.41 -5.18
CA THR A 140 3.86 2.77 -5.54
C THR A 140 2.79 2.73 -6.62
N ALA A 141 2.06 3.81 -6.79
CA ALA A 141 0.97 3.84 -7.76
C ALA A 141 0.85 5.19 -8.46
N THR A 142 0.36 5.13 -9.68
CA THR A 142 -0.24 6.27 -10.38
C THR A 142 -1.76 6.19 -10.26
N ALA A 143 -2.47 7.09 -10.92
CA ALA A 143 -3.93 7.06 -10.87
C ALA A 143 -4.57 5.74 -11.35
N ARG A 144 -3.89 4.98 -12.22
CA ARG A 144 -4.43 3.76 -12.83
C ARG A 144 -3.46 2.58 -12.89
N CYS A 145 -2.22 2.73 -12.46
CA CYS A 145 -1.23 1.68 -12.52
C CYS A 145 -0.58 1.50 -11.15
N GLY A 146 -0.47 0.27 -10.69
CA GLY A 146 0.33 -0.12 -9.54
C GLY A 146 1.71 -0.59 -9.99
N MET A 147 2.72 -0.31 -9.18
CA MET A 147 4.07 -0.84 -9.37
C MET A 147 4.51 -1.55 -8.11
N HIS A 148 4.94 -2.78 -8.27
CA HIS A 148 5.55 -3.59 -7.22
C HIS A 148 7.03 -3.79 -7.51
N ARG A 149 7.85 -3.72 -6.48
CA ARG A 149 9.24 -4.16 -6.51
C ARG A 149 9.46 -5.15 -5.38
N TYR A 150 9.82 -6.38 -5.73
CA TYR A 150 10.15 -7.41 -4.76
C TYR A 150 11.64 -7.72 -4.83
N THR A 151 12.34 -7.52 -3.72
CA THR A 151 13.74 -7.88 -3.60
C THR A 151 13.84 -9.15 -2.77
N TYR A 152 14.24 -10.23 -3.41
CA TYR A 152 14.37 -11.54 -2.78
C TYR A 152 15.76 -11.74 -2.17
N PRO A 153 15.88 -12.54 -1.10
CA PRO A 153 17.17 -12.90 -0.56
C PRO A 153 18.01 -13.68 -1.57
N GLU A 154 19.32 -13.61 -1.43
CA GLU A 154 20.23 -14.30 -2.34
C GLU A 154 20.03 -15.81 -2.27
N GLY A 155 19.99 -16.46 -3.43
CA GLY A 155 19.79 -17.91 -3.55
C GLY A 155 18.36 -18.38 -3.34
N ALA A 156 17.42 -17.53 -2.96
CA ALA A 156 16.03 -17.92 -2.83
C ALA A 156 15.35 -18.12 -4.19
N MET A 157 14.37 -18.98 -4.21
CA MET A 157 13.47 -19.11 -5.36
C MET A 157 12.62 -17.84 -5.46
N ARG A 158 12.51 -17.29 -6.67
CA ARG A 158 11.76 -16.05 -6.93
C ARG A 158 10.47 -16.39 -7.61
N GLN A 159 9.40 -16.41 -6.84
CA GLN A 159 8.06 -16.70 -7.34
C GLN A 159 7.10 -15.61 -6.96
N LEU A 160 6.07 -15.44 -7.79
CA LEU A 160 4.99 -14.50 -7.57
C LEU A 160 3.67 -15.22 -7.77
N ILE A 161 2.86 -15.23 -6.74
CA ILE A 161 1.48 -15.69 -6.83
C ILE A 161 0.62 -14.52 -7.27
N ILE A 162 -0.27 -14.75 -8.23
CA ILE A 162 -1.33 -13.82 -8.63
C ILE A 162 -2.64 -14.49 -8.26
N ASP A 163 -3.33 -13.94 -7.27
CA ASP A 163 -4.60 -14.45 -6.80
C ASP A 163 -5.73 -13.52 -7.24
N LEU A 164 -6.63 -14.07 -8.06
CA LEU A 164 -7.79 -13.36 -8.61
C LEU A 164 -9.04 -13.57 -7.75
N LYS A 165 -8.98 -14.46 -6.77
CA LYS A 165 -10.11 -14.78 -5.89
C LYS A 165 -10.07 -14.06 -4.56
N HIS A 166 -8.93 -13.50 -4.19
CA HIS A 166 -8.69 -12.98 -2.84
C HIS A 166 -9.81 -12.07 -2.34
N GLY A 167 -10.20 -11.08 -3.09
CA GLY A 167 -11.30 -10.17 -2.74
C GLY A 167 -12.68 -10.84 -2.72
N CYS A 168 -12.88 -11.85 -3.56
CA CYS A 168 -14.15 -12.56 -3.68
C CYS A 168 -14.42 -13.54 -2.54
N GLU A 169 -13.38 -14.15 -1.96
CA GLU A 169 -13.52 -15.19 -0.93
C GLU A 169 -13.88 -14.62 0.46
N HIS A 170 -13.74 -13.32 0.65
CA HIS A 170 -13.86 -12.69 1.97
C HIS A 170 -14.99 -11.68 2.08
N SER A 171 -15.86 -11.59 1.09
CA SER A 171 -17.04 -10.76 1.19
C SER A 171 -17.96 -11.28 2.30
N THR A 172 -17.87 -10.63 3.46
CA THR A 172 -18.75 -10.90 4.60
C THR A 172 -19.99 -9.98 4.58
N THR A 173 -20.28 -9.36 3.46
CA THR A 173 -21.47 -8.52 3.35
C THR A 173 -22.72 -9.37 3.49
N ILE A 174 -23.61 -8.95 4.37
CA ILE A 174 -24.93 -9.57 4.62
C ILE A 174 -25.82 -9.62 3.36
N PHE A 175 -25.33 -9.12 2.26
CA PHE A 175 -25.95 -9.10 0.93
C PHE A 175 -25.20 -9.96 -0.09
N ALA A 176 -24.16 -10.70 0.33
CA ALA A 176 -23.45 -11.60 -0.56
C ALA A 176 -24.41 -12.75 -0.95
N ASP A 177 -24.94 -12.65 -2.14
CA ASP A 177 -25.48 -13.80 -2.84
C ASP A 177 -24.29 -14.71 -3.18
N GLU A 178 -24.39 -16.00 -2.96
CA GLU A 178 -23.32 -16.98 -3.23
C GLU A 178 -22.75 -16.87 -4.66
N ASP A 179 -23.50 -16.23 -5.56
CA ASP A 179 -23.11 -15.96 -6.93
C ASP A 179 -22.26 -14.68 -7.13
N PHE A 180 -22.20 -13.78 -6.16
CA PHE A 180 -21.50 -12.50 -6.30
C PHE A 180 -19.98 -12.61 -6.11
N ASP A 181 -19.55 -13.54 -5.29
CA ASP A 181 -18.17 -13.64 -4.79
C ASP A 181 -17.31 -14.67 -5.53
N THR A 182 -17.69 -15.04 -6.74
CA THR A 182 -16.94 -16.01 -7.53
C THR A 182 -16.39 -15.40 -8.82
N VAL A 183 -15.12 -15.68 -9.10
CA VAL A 183 -14.54 -15.39 -10.41
C VAL A 183 -15.28 -16.22 -11.47
N LYS A 184 -16.10 -15.56 -12.26
CA LYS A 184 -16.92 -16.23 -13.30
C LYS A 184 -16.08 -16.62 -14.51
N ILE A 185 -15.20 -15.76 -14.94
CA ILE A 185 -14.31 -15.98 -16.08
C ILE A 185 -12.99 -15.30 -15.78
N SER A 186 -11.91 -16.02 -15.99
CA SER A 186 -10.58 -15.43 -15.99
C SER A 186 -9.79 -15.92 -17.20
N ARG A 187 -8.96 -15.06 -17.71
CA ARG A 187 -8.03 -15.38 -18.78
C ARG A 187 -6.68 -14.78 -18.50
N LEU A 188 -5.64 -15.55 -18.65
CA LEU A 188 -4.26 -15.11 -18.55
C LEU A 188 -3.51 -15.62 -19.79
N GLU A 189 -2.77 -14.73 -20.46
CA GLU A 189 -1.93 -15.09 -21.57
C GLU A 189 -0.59 -14.37 -21.56
N TRP A 190 0.46 -15.06 -21.97
CA TRP A 190 1.76 -14.46 -22.21
C TRP A 190 1.74 -13.69 -23.53
N VAL A 191 2.05 -12.41 -23.48
CA VAL A 191 2.22 -11.55 -24.66
C VAL A 191 3.65 -11.69 -25.18
N ASP A 192 4.61 -11.75 -24.27
CA ASP A 192 6.03 -11.98 -24.51
C ASP A 192 6.68 -12.57 -23.23
N ASP A 193 8.00 -12.68 -23.19
CA ASP A 193 8.77 -13.25 -22.07
C ASP A 193 8.72 -12.40 -20.77
N ARG A 194 8.13 -11.22 -20.79
CA ARG A 194 8.04 -10.26 -19.68
C ARG A 194 6.65 -9.73 -19.44
N THR A 195 5.73 -9.99 -20.33
CA THR A 195 4.40 -9.40 -20.32
C THR A 195 3.33 -10.46 -20.27
N VAL A 196 2.53 -10.38 -19.24
CA VAL A 196 1.30 -11.15 -19.08
C VAL A 196 0.13 -10.18 -19.15
N ARG A 197 -0.91 -10.54 -19.86
CA ARG A 197 -2.18 -9.83 -19.80
C ARG A 197 -3.31 -10.77 -19.44
N GLY A 198 -4.33 -10.22 -18.80
CA GLY A 198 -5.48 -11.00 -18.37
C GLY A 198 -6.66 -10.15 -17.92
N TYR A 199 -7.75 -10.84 -17.59
CA TYR A 199 -8.94 -10.26 -16.98
C TYR A 199 -9.64 -11.31 -16.13
#